data_15d433619ea47126ef64efe6896405ae
#
_entry.id   15d433619ea47126ef64efe6896405ae
#
_cell.length_a   1.000
_cell.length_b   1.000
_cell.length_c   1.000
_cell.angle_alpha   90.00
_cell.angle_beta   90.00
_cell.angle_gamma   90.00
#
_symmetry.space_group_name_H-M   'P 1'
#
loop_
_entity.id
_entity.type
_entity.pdbx_description
1 polymer ?
#
loop_
_entity_poly.entity_id
_entity_poly.type
_entity_poly.pdbx_seq_one_letter_code
_entity_poly.pdbx_strand_id
1 'polypeptide(L)'
;MEDYVFSFGNLIEYDEEKYNCLDDIVYGIYSSEKEAILDAMIMYEDCGYVFTHLFVGKAERFVPRIYSESILEDMAQLADEDGYDDSEYLVDVNGKHMRELDMLLTEAYRKWENKHPEYRNSDYSMTNAVRYSISHLKEEMKKGEQDNG
;
A
#
# COMPACT_ATOMS: atom_id res chain seq x y z
N MET A 1 -9.29 15.41 -2.41
CA MET A 1 -8.97 15.04 -3.78
C MET A 1 -8.40 13.63 -3.81
N GLU A 2 -8.97 12.75 -4.59
CA GLU A 2 -8.48 11.38 -4.69
C GLU A 2 -7.35 11.31 -5.69
N ASP A 3 -6.27 10.67 -5.31
CA ASP A 3 -5.14 10.40 -6.18
C ASP A 3 -5.18 8.96 -6.65
N TYR A 4 -4.68 8.72 -7.84
CA TYR A 4 -4.69 7.40 -8.47
C TYR A 4 -3.28 6.95 -8.80
N VAL A 5 -3.10 5.64 -8.75
CA VAL A 5 -1.87 4.95 -9.08
C VAL A 5 -2.18 3.78 -10.00
N PHE A 6 -1.19 3.27 -10.71
CA PHE A 6 -1.36 2.08 -11.52
C PHE A 6 -0.22 1.09 -11.31
N SER A 7 -0.47 -0.15 -11.69
CA SER A 7 0.51 -1.23 -11.73
C SER A 7 0.19 -2.17 -12.87
N PHE A 8 1.17 -2.92 -13.33
CA PHE A 8 0.99 -3.93 -14.38
C PHE A 8 1.00 -5.33 -13.79
N GLY A 9 0.29 -6.25 -14.43
CA GLY A 9 0.29 -7.63 -14.00
C GLY A 9 -0.28 -8.59 -15.01
N ASN A 10 -0.32 -9.85 -14.64
CA ASN A 10 -0.89 -10.92 -15.41
C ASN A 10 -1.96 -11.62 -14.60
N LEU A 11 -3.00 -12.13 -15.26
CA LEU A 11 -3.97 -12.99 -14.61
C LEU A 11 -3.35 -14.38 -14.39
N ILE A 12 -3.59 -14.92 -13.20
CA ILE A 12 -3.30 -16.33 -12.93
C ILE A 12 -4.56 -17.12 -13.31
N GLU A 13 -4.41 -18.08 -14.22
CA GLU A 13 -5.54 -18.84 -14.80
C GLU A 13 -6.38 -19.61 -13.78
N TYR A 14 -5.86 -19.88 -12.58
CA TYR A 14 -6.52 -20.73 -11.60
C TYR A 14 -7.34 -20.00 -10.54
N ASP A 15 -7.27 -18.68 -10.50
CA ASP A 15 -7.96 -17.91 -9.47
C ASP A 15 -8.29 -16.52 -10.02
N GLU A 16 -9.51 -16.39 -10.54
CA GLU A 16 -10.00 -15.15 -11.14
C GLU A 16 -10.00 -13.97 -10.16
N GLU A 17 -9.96 -14.25 -8.87
CA GLU A 17 -9.95 -13.23 -7.84
C GLU A 17 -8.52 -12.78 -7.44
N LYS A 18 -7.51 -13.58 -7.78
CA LYS A 18 -6.11 -13.25 -7.46
C LYS A 18 -5.35 -12.90 -8.73
N TYR A 19 -4.81 -11.72 -8.75
CA TYR A 19 -3.92 -11.28 -9.79
C TYR A 19 -2.52 -11.12 -9.21
N ASN A 20 -1.56 -11.55 -9.96
CA ASN A 20 -0.16 -11.43 -9.61
C ASN A 20 0.42 -10.21 -10.32
N CYS A 21 0.71 -9.16 -9.58
CA CYS A 21 1.50 -8.05 -10.11
C CYS A 21 2.94 -8.54 -10.17
N LEU A 22 3.42 -8.87 -11.36
CA LEU A 22 4.82 -9.26 -11.57
C LEU A 22 5.76 -8.09 -11.35
N ASP A 23 5.23 -6.89 -11.50
CA ASP A 23 5.94 -5.67 -11.16
C ASP A 23 5.37 -5.17 -9.83
N ASP A 24 6.13 -5.31 -8.75
CA ASP A 24 5.74 -4.82 -7.43
C ASP A 24 5.72 -3.29 -7.35
N ILE A 25 5.98 -2.63 -8.46
CA ILE A 25 6.06 -1.18 -8.52
C ILE A 25 4.67 -0.61 -8.78
N VAL A 26 4.30 0.34 -7.92
CA VAL A 26 3.10 1.14 -8.08
C VAL A 26 3.54 2.51 -8.61
N TYR A 27 3.00 2.88 -9.75
CA TYR A 27 3.33 4.13 -10.43
C TYR A 27 2.26 5.18 -10.17
N GLY A 28 2.63 6.36 -9.96
CA GLY A 28 1.68 7.47 -9.81
C GLY A 28 2.41 8.72 -9.37
N ILE A 29 1.80 9.85 -9.11
CA ILE A 29 0.38 10.03 -8.74
C ILE A 29 -0.36 10.75 -9.88
N TYR A 30 -1.64 10.40 -10.07
CA TYR A 30 -2.48 10.98 -11.11
C TYR A 30 -3.77 11.53 -10.50
N SER A 31 -4.30 12.60 -11.05
CA SER A 31 -5.51 13.23 -10.54
C SER A 31 -6.81 12.54 -10.99
N SER A 32 -6.73 11.64 -11.96
CA SER A 32 -7.87 10.88 -12.45
C SER A 32 -7.45 9.50 -12.95
N GLU A 33 -8.41 8.57 -13.00
CA GLU A 33 -8.19 7.25 -13.60
C GLU A 33 -7.78 7.36 -15.05
N LYS A 34 -8.41 8.26 -15.79
CA LYS A 34 -8.12 8.47 -17.21
C LYS A 34 -6.67 8.88 -17.44
N GLU A 35 -6.15 9.81 -16.65
CA GLU A 35 -4.75 10.22 -16.72
C GLU A 35 -3.81 9.06 -16.40
N ALA A 36 -4.13 8.28 -15.38
CA ALA A 36 -3.36 7.11 -15.02
C ALA A 36 -3.29 6.09 -16.14
N ILE A 37 -4.44 5.80 -16.78
CA ILE A 37 -4.52 4.86 -17.90
C ILE A 37 -3.72 5.36 -19.09
N LEU A 38 -3.85 6.62 -19.46
CA LEU A 38 -3.13 7.20 -20.61
C LEU A 38 -1.62 7.11 -20.42
N ASP A 39 -1.14 7.49 -19.25
CA ASP A 39 0.29 7.46 -18.96
C ASP A 39 0.82 6.03 -18.87
N ALA A 40 0.04 5.13 -18.29
CA ALA A 40 0.37 3.71 -18.22
C ALA A 40 0.52 3.10 -19.61
N MET A 41 -0.38 3.43 -20.53
CA MET A 41 -0.32 2.90 -21.89
C MET A 41 0.87 3.46 -22.68
N ILE A 42 1.23 4.71 -22.46
CA ILE A 42 2.45 5.31 -23.03
C ILE A 42 3.69 4.57 -22.50
N MET A 43 3.76 4.38 -21.20
CA MET A 43 4.86 3.66 -20.55
C MET A 43 4.96 2.21 -21.06
N TYR A 44 3.81 1.54 -21.20
CA TYR A 44 3.76 0.17 -21.70
C TYR A 44 4.38 0.04 -23.09
N GLU A 45 4.04 0.95 -24.00
CA GLU A 45 4.58 0.98 -25.35
C GLU A 45 6.09 1.32 -25.36
N ASP A 46 6.48 2.36 -24.62
CA ASP A 46 7.86 2.85 -24.61
C ASP A 46 8.84 1.84 -23.98
N CYS A 47 8.42 1.11 -22.97
CA CYS A 47 9.27 0.16 -22.25
C CYS A 47 9.21 -1.27 -22.81
N GLY A 48 8.32 -1.54 -23.77
CA GLY A 48 8.18 -2.86 -24.37
C GLY A 48 7.69 -3.91 -23.39
N TYR A 49 6.85 -3.55 -22.45
CA TYR A 49 6.30 -4.49 -21.45
C TYR A 49 5.41 -5.54 -22.10
N VAL A 50 5.36 -6.71 -21.48
CA VAL A 50 4.58 -7.87 -21.97
C VAL A 50 3.48 -8.30 -21.00
N PHE A 51 3.02 -7.39 -20.15
CA PHE A 51 1.92 -7.67 -19.23
C PHE A 51 0.58 -7.73 -19.97
N THR A 52 -0.35 -8.50 -19.43
CA THR A 52 -1.69 -8.64 -20.02
C THR A 52 -2.70 -7.65 -19.47
N HIS A 53 -2.47 -7.15 -18.26
CA HIS A 53 -3.43 -6.33 -17.55
C HIS A 53 -2.80 -5.12 -16.90
N LEU A 54 -3.62 -4.07 -16.80
CA LEU A 54 -3.32 -2.85 -16.08
C LEU A 54 -4.28 -2.75 -14.89
N PHE A 55 -3.74 -2.40 -13.74
CA PHE A 55 -4.51 -2.18 -12.51
C PHE A 55 -4.43 -0.72 -12.16
N VAL A 56 -5.58 -0.08 -11.99
CA VAL A 56 -5.67 1.32 -11.59
C VAL A 56 -6.51 1.40 -10.33
N GLY A 57 -6.00 2.06 -9.32
CA GLY A 57 -6.71 2.18 -8.05
C GLY A 57 -6.35 3.47 -7.34
N LYS A 58 -6.92 3.64 -6.16
CA LYS A 58 -6.64 4.80 -5.32
C LYS A 58 -5.29 4.66 -4.66
N ALA A 59 -4.57 5.78 -4.62
CA ALA A 59 -3.28 5.85 -3.93
C ALA A 59 -3.52 6.02 -2.43
N GLU A 60 -2.91 5.15 -1.64
CA GLU A 60 -2.92 5.29 -0.19
C GLU A 60 -1.50 5.31 0.34
N ARG A 61 -1.25 6.26 1.23
CA ARG A 61 0.02 6.33 1.95
C ARG A 61 -0.01 5.39 3.14
N PHE A 62 1.15 4.88 3.49
CA PHE A 62 1.30 4.11 4.72
C PHE A 62 0.97 5.00 5.92
N VAL A 63 0.06 4.52 6.76
CA VAL A 63 -0.30 5.17 8.02
C VAL A 63 0.29 4.35 9.15
N PRO A 64 1.31 4.86 9.84
CA PRO A 64 1.95 4.12 10.92
C PRO A 64 0.99 3.84 12.06
N ARG A 65 1.01 2.60 12.56
CA ARG A 65 0.27 2.17 13.74
C ARG A 65 1.19 1.31 14.58
N ILE A 66 1.20 1.55 15.88
CA ILE A 66 1.99 0.75 16.80
C ILE A 66 1.02 -0.08 17.65
N TYR A 67 1.26 -1.38 17.66
CA TYR A 67 0.53 -2.30 18.50
C TYR A 67 1.37 -2.60 19.73
N SER A 68 0.80 -2.33 20.90
CA SER A 68 1.54 -2.41 22.17
C SER A 68 1.78 -3.83 22.67
N GLU A 69 1.08 -4.83 22.14
CA GLU A 69 1.21 -6.21 22.61
C GLU A 69 2.65 -6.70 22.60
N SER A 70 3.34 -6.57 21.48
CA SER A 70 4.74 -6.98 21.38
C SER A 70 5.68 -6.13 22.22
N ILE A 71 5.35 -4.84 22.38
CA ILE A 71 6.14 -3.93 23.22
C ILE A 71 6.03 -4.32 24.69
N LEU A 72 4.83 -4.67 25.14
CA LEU A 72 4.60 -5.14 26.52
C LEU A 72 5.33 -6.46 26.77
N GLU A 73 5.31 -7.37 25.81
CA GLU A 73 6.07 -8.63 25.90
C GLU A 73 7.57 -8.37 25.99
N ASP A 74 8.10 -7.46 25.19
CA ASP A 74 9.50 -7.08 25.20
C ASP A 74 9.90 -6.44 26.53
N MET A 75 9.03 -5.61 27.10
CA MET A 75 9.28 -5.00 28.43
C MET A 75 9.31 -6.02 29.54
N ALA A 76 8.40 -6.99 29.51
CA ALA A 76 8.37 -8.07 30.49
C ALA A 76 9.63 -8.94 30.38
N GLN A 77 10.06 -9.24 29.17
CA GLN A 77 11.29 -10.00 28.95
C GLN A 77 12.53 -9.25 29.41
N LEU A 78 12.60 -7.95 29.13
CA LEU A 78 13.72 -7.10 29.57
C LEU A 78 13.84 -7.08 31.09
N ALA A 79 12.71 -6.95 31.80
CA ALA A 79 12.70 -6.98 33.25
C ALA A 79 13.22 -8.32 33.80
N ASP A 80 12.82 -9.43 33.18
CA ASP A 80 13.26 -10.76 33.56
C ASP A 80 14.79 -10.92 33.33
N GLU A 81 15.27 -10.49 32.17
CA GLU A 81 16.71 -10.52 31.85
C GLU A 81 17.55 -9.68 32.79
N ASP A 82 17.01 -8.56 33.26
CA ASP A 82 17.69 -7.67 34.20
C ASP A 82 17.57 -8.13 35.66
N GLY A 83 16.94 -9.27 35.89
CA GLY A 83 16.87 -9.90 37.20
C GLY A 83 15.70 -9.45 38.07
N TYR A 84 14.72 -8.76 37.51
CA TYR A 84 13.48 -8.37 38.20
C TYR A 84 12.44 -9.49 38.06
N ASP A 85 12.41 -10.38 39.01
CA ASP A 85 11.56 -11.58 38.98
C ASP A 85 10.16 -11.27 39.54
N ASP A 86 9.30 -10.70 38.68
CA ASP A 86 7.89 -10.49 38.98
C ASP A 86 7.05 -11.25 37.95
N SER A 87 6.55 -12.42 38.31
CA SER A 87 5.77 -13.28 37.42
C SER A 87 4.43 -12.71 37.00
N GLU A 88 3.95 -11.66 37.66
CA GLU A 88 2.69 -11.01 37.34
C GLU A 88 2.85 -9.73 36.49
N TYR A 89 4.11 -9.31 36.23
CA TYR A 89 4.38 -8.11 35.48
C TYR A 89 3.87 -8.21 34.04
N LEU A 90 2.91 -7.35 33.69
CA LEU A 90 2.30 -7.23 32.37
C LEU A 90 1.61 -8.52 31.83
N VAL A 91 1.26 -9.47 32.71
CA VAL A 91 0.65 -10.73 32.30
C VAL A 91 -0.80 -10.55 31.84
N ASP A 92 -1.59 -9.77 32.56
CA ASP A 92 -3.02 -9.60 32.29
C ASP A 92 -3.39 -8.13 32.05
N VAL A 93 -2.86 -7.57 30.97
CA VAL A 93 -3.23 -6.19 30.62
C VAL A 93 -4.60 -6.18 29.98
N ASN A 94 -5.51 -5.37 30.53
CA ASN A 94 -6.85 -5.20 30.01
C ASN A 94 -6.81 -4.67 28.57
N GLY A 95 -7.67 -5.22 27.69
CA GLY A 95 -7.73 -4.82 26.29
C GLY A 95 -7.99 -3.34 26.06
N LYS A 96 -8.78 -2.70 26.93
CA LYS A 96 -9.05 -1.26 26.89
C LYS A 96 -7.76 -0.46 27.18
N HIS A 97 -7.01 -0.89 28.19
CA HIS A 97 -5.74 -0.24 28.54
C HIS A 97 -4.68 -0.45 27.46
N MET A 98 -4.69 -1.62 26.82
CA MET A 98 -3.79 -1.91 25.71
C MET A 98 -4.08 -1.01 24.50
N ARG A 99 -5.35 -0.81 24.16
CA ARG A 99 -5.75 0.10 23.08
C ARG A 99 -5.37 1.55 23.40
N GLU A 100 -5.47 1.95 24.66
CA GLU A 100 -5.01 3.28 25.10
C GLU A 100 -3.51 3.44 24.84
N LEU A 101 -2.72 2.44 25.19
CA LEU A 101 -1.27 2.46 24.96
C LEU A 101 -0.95 2.46 23.46
N ASP A 102 -1.69 1.67 22.66
CA ASP A 102 -1.57 1.68 21.20
C ASP A 102 -1.72 3.09 20.63
N MET A 103 -2.73 3.82 21.09
CA MET A 103 -3.00 5.19 20.67
C MET A 103 -1.89 6.15 21.08
N LEU A 104 -1.43 6.05 22.33
CA LEU A 104 -0.35 6.91 22.85
C LEU A 104 0.96 6.70 22.11
N LEU A 105 1.33 5.45 21.87
CA LEU A 105 2.56 5.10 21.16
C LEU A 105 2.49 5.52 19.69
N THR A 106 1.36 5.28 19.05
CA THR A 106 1.14 5.68 17.66
C THR A 106 1.22 7.20 17.51
N GLU A 107 0.60 7.95 18.42
CA GLU A 107 0.67 9.42 18.42
C GLU A 107 2.09 9.92 18.61
N ALA A 108 2.84 9.33 19.54
CA ALA A 108 4.24 9.68 19.78
C ALA A 108 5.09 9.43 18.53
N TYR A 109 4.88 8.29 17.88
CA TYR A 109 5.59 7.96 16.65
C TYR A 109 5.28 8.96 15.52
N ARG A 110 4.01 9.30 15.34
CA ARG A 110 3.60 10.26 14.30
C ARG A 110 4.20 11.64 14.53
N LYS A 111 4.28 12.09 15.77
CA LYS A 111 4.93 13.36 16.11
C LYS A 111 6.42 13.32 15.78
N TRP A 112 7.07 12.21 16.08
CA TRP A 112 8.47 12.03 15.75
C TRP A 112 8.69 12.00 14.23
N GLU A 113 7.87 11.26 13.49
CA GLU A 113 7.95 11.17 12.04
C GLU A 113 7.72 12.52 11.37
N ASN A 114 6.80 13.33 11.90
CA ASN A 114 6.54 14.66 11.37
C ASN A 114 7.73 15.62 11.55
N LYS A 115 8.54 15.41 12.59
CA LYS A 115 9.79 16.17 12.79
C LYS A 115 10.90 15.70 11.87
N HIS A 116 10.82 14.46 11.40
CA HIS A 116 11.88 13.82 10.62
C HIS A 116 11.29 13.21 9.34
N PRO A 117 10.83 14.06 8.40
CA PRO A 117 10.17 13.57 7.19
C PRO A 117 11.08 12.72 6.30
N GLU A 118 12.39 12.78 6.50
CA GLU A 118 13.37 11.93 5.79
C GLU A 118 13.19 10.43 6.07
N TYR A 119 12.54 10.08 7.18
CA TYR A 119 12.28 8.67 7.54
C TYR A 119 10.88 8.20 7.16
N ARG A 120 10.05 9.11 6.62
CA ARG A 120 8.68 8.77 6.22
C ARG A 120 8.70 7.83 5.02
N ASN A 121 7.81 6.83 5.05
CA ASN A 121 7.63 5.99 3.88
C ASN A 121 7.06 6.83 2.75
N SER A 122 7.73 6.83 1.59
CA SER A 122 7.34 7.62 0.42
C SER A 122 6.52 6.83 -0.59
N ASP A 123 6.34 5.54 -0.38
CA ASP A 123 5.62 4.68 -1.29
C ASP A 123 4.11 4.76 -1.08
N TYR A 124 3.38 4.38 -2.11
CA TYR A 124 1.93 4.29 -2.08
C TYR A 124 1.50 2.85 -2.28
N SER A 125 0.44 2.45 -1.61
CA SER A 125 -0.27 1.23 -1.95
C SER A 125 -1.47 1.59 -2.82
N MET A 126 -2.00 0.58 -3.50
CA MET A 126 -3.16 0.73 -4.36
C MET A 126 -4.36 0.04 -3.71
N THR A 127 -5.46 0.76 -3.56
CA THR A 127 -6.72 0.22 -3.04
C THR A 127 -7.82 0.40 -4.06
N ASN A 128 -8.87 -0.42 -3.93
CA ASN A 128 -10.02 -0.39 -4.86
C ASN A 128 -9.58 -0.48 -6.32
N ALA A 129 -8.64 -1.39 -6.61
CA ALA A 129 -8.09 -1.53 -7.94
C ALA A 129 -9.13 -2.02 -8.94
N VAL A 130 -9.17 -1.38 -10.09
CA VAL A 130 -9.95 -1.81 -11.26
C VAL A 130 -8.98 -2.40 -12.27
N ARG A 131 -9.33 -3.57 -12.78
CA ARG A 131 -8.51 -4.30 -13.73
C ARG A 131 -8.96 -3.99 -15.17
N TYR A 132 -7.99 -3.70 -16.02
CA TYR A 132 -8.22 -3.45 -17.44
C TYR A 132 -7.39 -4.41 -18.28
N SER A 133 -7.99 -4.95 -19.33
CA SER A 133 -7.24 -5.70 -20.34
C SER A 133 -6.45 -4.74 -21.21
N ILE A 134 -5.15 -4.93 -21.33
CA ILE A 134 -4.29 -4.07 -22.14
C ILE A 134 -4.65 -4.14 -23.61
N SER A 135 -4.98 -5.31 -24.14
CA SER A 135 -5.41 -5.46 -25.52
C SER A 135 -6.71 -4.69 -25.81
N HIS A 136 -7.65 -4.70 -24.87
CA HIS A 136 -8.90 -3.95 -24.99
C HIS A 136 -8.66 -2.44 -24.95
N LEU A 137 -7.79 -1.97 -24.07
CA LEU A 137 -7.42 -0.56 -23.99
C LEU A 137 -6.77 -0.08 -25.29
N LYS A 138 -5.92 -0.88 -25.89
CA LYS A 138 -5.29 -0.57 -27.19
C LYS A 138 -6.34 -0.42 -28.29
N GLU A 139 -7.34 -1.30 -28.33
CA GLU A 139 -8.42 -1.21 -29.31
C GLU A 139 -9.26 0.04 -29.14
N GLU A 140 -9.61 0.39 -27.90
CA GLU A 140 -10.36 1.61 -27.60
C GLU A 140 -9.61 2.88 -27.99
N MET A 141 -8.31 2.92 -27.73
CA MET A 141 -7.45 4.06 -28.08
C MET A 141 -7.35 4.24 -29.60
N LYS A 142 -7.25 3.13 -30.36
CA LYS A 142 -7.27 3.18 -31.83
C LYS A 142 -8.59 3.69 -32.38
N LYS A 143 -9.72 3.31 -31.80
CA LYS A 143 -11.05 3.81 -32.19
C LYS A 143 -11.16 5.32 -31.95
N GLY A 144 -10.65 5.80 -30.81
CA GLY A 144 -10.62 7.22 -30.50
C GLY A 144 -9.81 8.03 -31.51
N GLU A 145 -8.66 7.51 -31.96
CA GLU A 145 -7.83 8.14 -32.97
C GLU A 145 -8.51 8.19 -34.34
N GLN A 146 -9.24 7.11 -34.72
CA GLN A 146 -9.97 7.06 -35.99
C GLN A 146 -11.17 8.01 -36.02
N ASP A 147 -11.86 8.16 -34.88
CA ASP A 147 -13.00 9.07 -34.76
C ASP A 147 -12.60 10.55 -34.77
N ASN A 148 -11.38 10.86 -34.44
CA ASN A 148 -10.84 12.22 -34.44
C ASN A 148 -10.09 12.59 -35.74
N GLY A 149 -9.99 11.66 -36.64
CA GLY A 149 -9.38 11.86 -37.94
C GLY A 149 -10.43 12.23 -39.00
#